data_3917be97b3757f806ac90e88bd40457a
#
_entry.id   3917be97b3757f806ac90e88bd40457a
#
_cell.length_a   1.000
_cell.length_b   1.000
_cell.length_c   1.000
_cell.angle_alpha   90.00
_cell.angle_beta   90.00
_cell.angle_gamma   90.00
#
_symmetry.space_group_name_H-M   'P 1'
#
loop_
_entity.id
_entity.type
_entity.pdbx_description
1 polymer ?
#
loop_
_entity_poly.entity_id
_entity_poly.type
_entity_poly.pdbx_seq_one_letter_code
_entity_poly.pdbx_strand_id
1 'polypeptide(L)'
;MDFNNFDILIELAASGGRAGIDPMIFAEVFRAWTERRTSQIHYHRVEDGAVMDLFAEPHILKMRDGVWYIKCRLISRNTEPVIRTLALHRISEIYPTNRIFERDLKLDNADDPHDIQLFALPRHSEVKLHLKNTAVQYALEYLPPGEFEMNGIEMTLTLYDIEDYRIRNFVLLSGGNATVIYPAELRSEIISDAQACLDANSFKNVVKSRLKRLKNSFFGKLF
;
A
#
# COMPACT_ATOMS: atom_id res chain seq x y z
N MET A 1 7.21 20.54 -25.41
CA MET A 1 7.79 19.95 -24.18
C MET A 1 9.06 19.25 -24.61
N ASP A 2 10.20 19.64 -24.09
CA ASP A 2 11.46 18.96 -24.41
C ASP A 2 11.43 17.53 -23.86
N PHE A 3 11.72 16.56 -24.71
CA PHE A 3 11.72 15.14 -24.36
C PHE A 3 12.64 14.84 -23.16
N ASN A 4 13.74 15.57 -22.99
CA ASN A 4 14.64 15.44 -21.84
C ASN A 4 13.97 15.72 -20.48
N ASN A 5 13.01 16.63 -20.42
CA ASN A 5 12.31 16.93 -19.17
C ASN A 5 11.27 15.87 -18.82
N PHE A 6 10.73 15.17 -19.81
CA PHE A 6 9.77 14.10 -19.61
C PHE A 6 10.45 12.86 -19.01
N ASP A 7 11.62 12.48 -19.52
CA ASP A 7 12.39 11.33 -19.01
C ASP A 7 12.82 11.57 -17.55
N ILE A 8 13.25 12.79 -17.22
CA ILE A 8 13.57 13.17 -15.83
C ILE A 8 12.33 13.05 -14.91
N LEU A 9 11.16 13.49 -15.37
CA LEU A 9 9.93 13.36 -14.59
C LEU A 9 9.54 11.90 -14.37
N ILE A 10 9.73 11.04 -15.37
CA ILE A 10 9.49 9.60 -15.25
C ILE A 10 10.45 8.98 -14.22
N GLU A 11 11.74 9.29 -14.29
CA GLU A 11 12.70 8.80 -13.31
C GLU A 11 12.39 9.27 -11.89
N LEU A 12 12.07 10.55 -11.72
CA LEU A 12 11.67 11.10 -10.42
C LEU A 12 10.40 10.44 -9.88
N ALA A 13 9.40 10.23 -10.74
CA ALA A 13 8.15 9.57 -10.35
C ALA A 13 8.38 8.11 -9.99
N ALA A 14 9.20 7.38 -10.73
CA ALA A 14 9.53 5.98 -10.47
C ALA A 14 10.38 5.81 -9.20
N SER A 15 11.34 6.71 -8.97
CA SER A 15 12.25 6.65 -7.82
C SER A 15 11.66 7.23 -6.53
N GLY A 16 10.68 8.14 -6.64
CA GLY A 16 10.06 8.83 -5.48
C GLY A 16 9.14 7.95 -4.63
N GLY A 17 8.87 6.71 -5.05
CA GLY A 17 8.02 5.78 -4.33
C GLY A 17 8.78 4.93 -3.30
N ARG A 18 8.06 4.42 -2.28
CA ARG A 18 8.61 3.43 -1.33
C ARG A 18 8.93 2.09 -1.98
N ALA A 19 8.20 1.74 -3.03
CA ALA A 19 8.46 0.55 -3.83
C ALA A 19 9.10 1.01 -5.14
N GLY A 20 10.33 0.56 -5.39
CA GLY A 20 11.03 0.84 -6.65
C GLY A 20 10.24 0.30 -7.84
N ILE A 21 10.09 1.12 -8.87
CA ILE A 21 9.43 0.76 -10.12
C ILE A 21 10.47 0.89 -11.21
N ASP A 22 10.50 -0.06 -12.14
CA ASP A 22 11.28 0.08 -13.35
C ASP A 22 10.78 1.32 -14.13
N PRO A 23 11.64 2.31 -14.42
CA PRO A 23 11.26 3.51 -15.16
C PRO A 23 10.59 3.22 -16.51
N MET A 24 11.00 2.15 -17.20
CA MET A 24 10.39 1.73 -18.46
C MET A 24 8.95 1.26 -18.25
N ILE A 25 8.70 0.47 -17.21
CA ILE A 25 7.33 0.04 -16.84
C ILE A 25 6.47 1.25 -16.50
N PHE A 26 7.01 2.20 -15.69
CA PHE A 26 6.28 3.41 -15.37
C PHE A 26 5.91 4.21 -16.62
N ALA A 27 6.87 4.40 -17.54
CA ALA A 27 6.66 5.14 -18.79
C ALA A 27 5.59 4.48 -19.67
N GLU A 28 5.61 3.15 -19.81
CA GLU A 28 4.63 2.43 -20.62
C GLU A 28 3.23 2.45 -19.98
N VAL A 29 3.13 2.33 -18.65
CA VAL A 29 1.86 2.50 -17.93
C VAL A 29 1.31 3.91 -18.12
N PHE A 30 2.18 4.92 -17.97
CA PHE A 30 1.81 6.33 -18.15
C PHE A 30 1.33 6.60 -19.59
N ARG A 31 2.03 6.05 -20.59
CA ARG A 31 1.64 6.15 -21.99
C ARG A 31 0.28 5.48 -22.25
N ALA A 32 0.11 4.23 -21.80
CA ALA A 32 -1.14 3.49 -21.95
C ALA A 32 -2.33 4.23 -21.32
N TRP A 33 -2.11 4.81 -20.12
CA TRP A 33 -3.11 5.62 -19.43
C TRP A 33 -3.44 6.92 -20.19
N THR A 34 -2.43 7.65 -20.67
CA THR A 34 -2.61 8.93 -21.37
C THR A 34 -3.27 8.72 -22.74
N GLU A 35 -2.83 7.72 -23.49
CA GLU A 35 -3.35 7.38 -24.82
C GLU A 35 -4.63 6.53 -24.77
N ARG A 36 -5.08 6.15 -23.57
CA ARG A 36 -6.26 5.29 -23.36
C ARG A 36 -6.17 3.96 -24.09
N ARG A 37 -5.00 3.34 -24.07
CA ARG A 37 -4.78 2.06 -24.74
C ARG A 37 -5.01 0.89 -23.79
N THR A 38 -5.84 -0.06 -24.23
CA THR A 38 -5.91 -1.37 -23.59
C THR A 38 -4.52 -2.00 -23.63
N SER A 39 -4.07 -2.56 -22.51
CA SER A 39 -2.74 -3.15 -22.39
C SER A 39 -2.80 -4.57 -21.89
N GLN A 40 -1.92 -5.42 -22.40
CA GLN A 40 -1.60 -6.70 -21.78
C GLN A 40 -0.57 -6.45 -20.69
N ILE A 41 -0.79 -6.98 -19.50
CA ILE A 41 0.02 -6.74 -18.31
C ILE A 41 0.37 -8.09 -17.68
N HIS A 42 1.66 -8.33 -17.43
CA HIS A 42 2.13 -9.42 -16.60
C HIS A 42 2.25 -8.91 -15.16
N TYR A 43 1.43 -9.44 -14.25
CA TYR A 43 1.27 -8.95 -12.90
C TYR A 43 1.57 -10.02 -11.86
N HIS A 44 2.44 -9.72 -10.90
CA HIS A 44 2.77 -10.60 -9.79
C HIS A 44 1.75 -10.47 -8.65
N ARG A 45 1.07 -11.57 -8.35
CA ARG A 45 0.14 -11.67 -7.23
C ARG A 45 0.91 -11.76 -5.91
N VAL A 46 0.37 -11.13 -4.84
CA VAL A 46 1.05 -11.10 -3.53
C VAL A 46 0.99 -12.43 -2.82
N GLU A 47 -0.16 -13.10 -2.92
CA GLU A 47 -0.50 -14.26 -2.09
C GLU A 47 0.44 -15.44 -2.34
N ASP A 48 0.80 -15.67 -3.58
CA ASP A 48 1.58 -16.84 -4.01
C ASP A 48 2.71 -16.52 -5.00
N GLY A 49 2.87 -15.23 -5.36
CA GLY A 49 3.87 -14.80 -6.34
C GLY A 49 3.57 -15.23 -7.78
N ALA A 50 2.40 -15.83 -8.05
CA ALA A 50 2.05 -16.25 -9.40
C ALA A 50 1.95 -15.06 -10.36
N VAL A 51 2.45 -15.24 -11.57
CA VAL A 51 2.29 -14.26 -12.64
C VAL A 51 0.93 -14.44 -13.30
N MET A 52 0.19 -13.35 -13.43
CA MET A 52 -1.11 -13.30 -14.09
C MET A 52 -1.01 -12.49 -15.38
N ASP A 53 -1.55 -13.04 -16.46
CA ASP A 53 -1.74 -12.31 -17.71
C ASP A 53 -3.09 -11.59 -17.68
N LEU A 54 -3.03 -10.27 -17.71
CA LEU A 54 -4.21 -9.41 -17.59
C LEU A 54 -4.35 -8.56 -18.85
N PHE A 55 -5.58 -8.43 -19.34
CA PHE A 55 -5.93 -7.37 -20.28
C PHE A 55 -6.62 -6.26 -19.49
N ALA A 56 -6.03 -5.07 -19.51
CA ALA A 56 -6.44 -3.97 -18.67
C ALA A 56 -6.65 -2.67 -19.45
N GLU A 57 -7.70 -1.94 -19.11
CA GLU A 57 -7.95 -0.56 -19.53
C GLU A 57 -7.56 0.36 -18.34
N PRO A 58 -6.43 1.08 -18.43
CA PRO A 58 -5.95 1.94 -17.34
C PRO A 58 -6.76 3.24 -17.26
N HIS A 59 -7.53 3.43 -16.19
CA HIS A 59 -8.38 4.62 -16.00
C HIS A 59 -7.74 5.69 -15.12
N ILE A 60 -7.20 5.33 -13.96
CA ILE A 60 -6.66 6.27 -12.97
C ILE A 60 -5.27 5.85 -12.54
N LEU A 61 -4.30 6.77 -12.67
CA LEU A 61 -2.95 6.61 -12.15
C LEU A 61 -2.82 7.48 -10.91
N LYS A 62 -2.43 6.90 -9.77
CA LYS A 62 -2.27 7.63 -8.52
C LYS A 62 -1.17 7.06 -7.64
N MET A 63 -0.63 7.94 -6.78
CA MET A 63 0.27 7.55 -5.70
C MET A 63 -0.49 7.55 -4.38
N ARG A 64 -0.31 6.50 -3.58
CA ARG A 64 -0.81 6.40 -2.22
C ARG A 64 0.26 5.81 -1.31
N ASP A 65 0.54 6.48 -0.19
CA ASP A 65 1.52 6.06 0.81
C ASP A 65 2.91 5.73 0.22
N GLY A 66 3.31 6.46 -0.82
CA GLY A 66 4.57 6.24 -1.53
C GLY A 66 4.58 5.03 -2.45
N VAL A 67 3.43 4.50 -2.83
CA VAL A 67 3.28 3.43 -3.82
C VAL A 67 2.40 3.91 -4.97
N TRP A 68 2.87 3.68 -6.20
CA TRP A 68 2.09 3.95 -7.39
C TRP A 68 1.11 2.83 -7.71
N TYR A 69 -0.10 3.22 -8.06
CA TYR A 69 -1.19 2.34 -8.44
C TYR A 69 -1.83 2.79 -9.74
N ILE A 70 -2.35 1.84 -10.50
CA ILE A 70 -3.20 2.07 -11.65
C ILE A 70 -4.54 1.36 -11.44
N LYS A 71 -5.64 2.11 -11.46
CA LYS A 71 -6.99 1.56 -11.42
C LYS A 71 -7.40 1.19 -12.84
N CYS A 72 -7.72 -0.06 -13.03
CA CYS A 72 -8.01 -0.63 -14.35
C CYS A 72 -9.38 -1.30 -14.37
N ARG A 73 -10.00 -1.30 -15.55
CA ARG A 73 -11.02 -2.27 -15.90
C ARG A 73 -10.30 -3.48 -16.52
N LEU A 74 -10.37 -4.62 -15.87
CA LEU A 74 -9.84 -5.87 -16.40
C LEU A 74 -10.85 -6.47 -17.36
N ILE A 75 -10.38 -6.86 -18.55
CA ILE A 75 -11.19 -7.43 -19.62
C ILE A 75 -10.89 -8.92 -19.70
N SER A 76 -11.94 -9.73 -19.68
CA SER A 76 -11.86 -11.17 -19.96
C SER A 76 -12.84 -11.52 -21.07
N ARG A 77 -12.53 -12.58 -21.82
CA ARG A 77 -13.43 -13.07 -22.89
C ARG A 77 -14.71 -13.72 -22.35
N ASN A 78 -14.65 -14.23 -21.12
CA ASN A 78 -15.67 -15.14 -20.57
C ASN A 78 -16.36 -14.61 -19.31
N THR A 79 -15.98 -13.43 -18.83
CA THR A 79 -16.55 -12.83 -17.61
C THR A 79 -16.81 -11.35 -17.82
N GLU A 80 -17.75 -10.80 -17.06
CA GLU A 80 -17.97 -9.36 -16.99
C GLU A 80 -16.67 -8.65 -16.59
N PRO A 81 -16.42 -7.45 -17.14
CA PRO A 81 -15.27 -6.66 -16.77
C PRO A 81 -15.25 -6.34 -15.28
N VAL A 82 -14.09 -6.47 -14.67
CA VAL A 82 -13.90 -6.26 -13.22
C VAL A 82 -12.96 -5.08 -13.01
N ILE A 83 -13.30 -4.20 -12.08
CA ILE A 83 -12.42 -3.09 -11.66
C ILE A 83 -11.40 -3.62 -10.66
N ARG A 84 -10.13 -3.30 -10.92
CA ARG A 84 -9.00 -3.62 -10.03
C ARG A 84 -8.00 -2.48 -10.01
N THR A 85 -7.38 -2.29 -8.86
CA THR A 85 -6.23 -1.40 -8.69
C THR A 85 -4.96 -2.25 -8.64
N LEU A 86 -4.03 -2.01 -9.51
CA LEU A 86 -2.78 -2.75 -9.62
C LEU A 86 -1.64 -1.87 -9.11
N ALA A 87 -0.78 -2.41 -8.25
CA ALA A 87 0.42 -1.72 -7.82
C ALA A 87 1.49 -1.81 -8.91
N LEU A 88 2.04 -0.68 -9.34
CA LEU A 88 2.96 -0.64 -10.49
C LEU A 88 4.23 -1.48 -10.28
N HIS A 89 4.78 -1.51 -9.07
CA HIS A 89 5.98 -2.29 -8.75
C HIS A 89 5.82 -3.81 -8.87
N ARG A 90 4.60 -4.28 -9.09
CA ARG A 90 4.28 -5.69 -9.33
C ARG A 90 4.03 -6.01 -10.80
N ILE A 91 4.11 -5.02 -11.66
CA ILE A 91 4.05 -5.21 -13.11
C ILE A 91 5.46 -5.54 -13.58
N SER A 92 5.66 -6.72 -14.14
CA SER A 92 6.94 -7.10 -14.75
C SER A 92 7.02 -6.72 -16.21
N GLU A 93 5.89 -6.71 -16.90
CA GLU A 93 5.82 -6.37 -18.33
C GLU A 93 4.47 -5.73 -18.66
N ILE A 94 4.48 -4.80 -19.61
CA ILE A 94 3.29 -4.16 -20.14
C ILE A 94 3.42 -3.94 -21.64
N TYR A 95 2.38 -4.30 -22.38
CA TYR A 95 2.31 -4.19 -23.84
C TYR A 95 1.03 -3.45 -24.23
N PRO A 96 1.11 -2.13 -24.52
CA PRO A 96 -0.03 -1.38 -25.06
C PRO A 96 -0.49 -1.97 -26.39
N THR A 97 -1.78 -2.19 -26.53
CA THR A 97 -2.38 -2.66 -27.78
C THR A 97 -2.84 -1.49 -28.65
N ASN A 98 -3.32 -1.77 -29.87
CA ASN A 98 -3.94 -0.77 -30.73
C ASN A 98 -5.40 -0.45 -30.35
N ARG A 99 -5.97 -1.14 -29.36
CA ARG A 99 -7.34 -0.91 -28.91
C ARG A 99 -7.40 0.30 -27.99
N ILE A 100 -8.19 1.28 -28.39
CA ILE A 100 -8.50 2.47 -27.58
C ILE A 100 -9.81 2.20 -26.83
N PHE A 101 -9.85 2.59 -25.54
CA PHE A 101 -11.05 2.50 -24.72
C PHE A 101 -11.60 3.90 -24.40
N GLU A 102 -12.86 3.99 -24.11
CA GLU A 102 -13.47 5.22 -23.58
C GLU A 102 -13.28 5.28 -22.06
N ARG A 103 -12.87 6.45 -21.59
CA ARG A 103 -12.69 6.67 -20.15
C ARG A 103 -14.05 6.66 -19.45
N ASP A 104 -14.18 5.84 -18.43
CA ASP A 104 -15.35 5.85 -17.58
C ASP A 104 -15.20 6.95 -16.51
N LEU A 105 -15.97 8.02 -16.65
CA LEU A 105 -15.92 9.16 -15.73
C LEU A 105 -16.27 8.80 -14.27
N LYS A 106 -17.06 7.74 -14.07
CA LYS A 106 -17.36 7.25 -12.72
C LYS A 106 -16.15 6.61 -12.06
N LEU A 107 -15.30 5.97 -12.86
CA LEU A 107 -14.05 5.38 -12.37
C LEU A 107 -12.98 6.44 -12.14
N ASP A 108 -13.04 7.57 -12.85
CA ASP A 108 -12.12 8.69 -12.70
C ASP A 108 -12.41 9.53 -11.45
N ASN A 109 -13.56 9.34 -10.80
CA ASN A 109 -13.90 10.03 -9.55
C ASN A 109 -12.99 9.56 -8.42
N ALA A 110 -12.16 10.48 -7.92
CA ALA A 110 -11.24 10.21 -6.79
C ALA A 110 -11.99 9.79 -5.50
N ASP A 111 -13.26 10.18 -5.39
CA ASP A 111 -14.13 9.92 -4.23
C ASP A 111 -14.97 8.64 -4.38
N ASP A 112 -14.72 7.82 -5.43
CA ASP A 112 -15.46 6.57 -5.59
C ASP A 112 -15.11 5.62 -4.42
N PRO A 113 -16.10 5.29 -3.54
CA PRO A 113 -15.88 4.37 -2.44
C PRO A 113 -15.44 2.98 -2.90
N HIS A 114 -15.66 2.61 -4.18
CA HIS A 114 -15.15 1.38 -4.77
C HIS A 114 -13.65 1.42 -5.07
N ASP A 115 -13.01 2.58 -5.04
CA ASP A 115 -11.55 2.72 -5.12
C ASP A 115 -10.85 2.08 -3.90
N ILE A 116 -11.60 1.85 -2.84
CA ILE A 116 -11.16 1.25 -1.59
C ILE A 116 -11.22 -0.28 -1.63
N GLN A 117 -11.89 -0.90 -2.61
CA GLN A 117 -12.19 -2.34 -2.58
C GLN A 117 -11.00 -3.28 -2.75
N LEU A 118 -9.81 -2.79 -3.12
CA LEU A 118 -8.60 -3.61 -2.99
C LEU A 118 -8.12 -3.75 -1.55
N PHE A 119 -8.56 -2.83 -0.72
CA PHE A 119 -8.37 -2.84 0.70
C PHE A 119 -9.63 -2.24 1.32
N ALA A 120 -10.72 -3.01 1.39
CA ALA A 120 -11.76 -2.75 2.36
C ALA A 120 -11.13 -2.93 3.75
N LEU A 121 -10.13 -2.11 4.04
CA LEU A 121 -9.47 -2.10 5.32
C LEU A 121 -10.48 -1.55 6.32
N PRO A 122 -10.58 -2.17 7.48
CA PRO A 122 -11.40 -1.65 8.55
C PRO A 122 -11.09 -0.16 8.77
N ARG A 123 -12.14 0.63 8.91
CA ARG A 123 -12.03 2.07 9.22
C ARG A 123 -12.67 2.34 10.55
N HIS A 124 -12.14 3.31 11.25
CA HIS A 124 -12.72 3.81 12.48
C HIS A 124 -13.38 5.15 12.21
N SER A 125 -14.64 5.31 12.63
CA SER A 125 -15.36 6.58 12.53
C SER A 125 -14.67 7.69 13.33
N GLU A 126 -14.10 7.34 14.48
CA GLU A 126 -13.34 8.23 15.35
C GLU A 126 -12.21 7.46 16.03
N VAL A 127 -11.03 8.09 16.09
CA VAL A 127 -9.87 7.61 16.88
C VAL A 127 -9.30 8.76 17.67
N LYS A 128 -9.09 8.55 18.97
CA LYS A 128 -8.37 9.50 19.84
C LYS A 128 -7.04 8.94 20.27
N LEU A 129 -5.98 9.71 20.03
CA LEU A 129 -4.61 9.38 20.37
C LEU A 129 -4.09 10.37 21.42
N HIS A 130 -3.39 9.85 22.41
CA HIS A 130 -2.50 10.65 23.27
C HIS A 130 -1.07 10.50 22.77
N LEU A 131 -0.42 11.62 22.48
CA LEU A 131 0.89 11.69 21.84
C LEU A 131 1.85 12.49 22.69
N LYS A 132 3.08 12.03 22.78
CA LYS A 132 4.17 12.70 23.50
C LYS A 132 5.49 12.59 22.73
N ASN A 133 6.42 13.47 23.05
CA ASN A 133 7.76 13.49 22.46
C ASN A 133 7.72 13.54 20.92
N THR A 134 8.51 12.70 20.27
CA THR A 134 8.61 12.63 18.79
C THR A 134 7.32 12.23 18.10
N ALA A 135 6.40 11.53 18.79
CA ALA A 135 5.12 11.14 18.19
C ALA A 135 4.24 12.35 17.83
N VAL A 136 4.38 13.47 18.54
CA VAL A 136 3.66 14.72 18.20
C VAL A 136 4.08 15.21 16.82
N GLN A 137 5.39 15.30 16.55
CA GLN A 137 5.91 15.72 15.26
C GLN A 137 5.55 14.73 14.15
N TYR A 138 5.72 13.44 14.41
CA TYR A 138 5.39 12.39 13.43
C TYR A 138 3.90 12.34 13.08
N ALA A 139 3.01 12.66 14.03
CA ALA A 139 1.58 12.73 13.75
C ALA A 139 1.27 13.81 12.72
N LEU A 140 1.89 14.98 12.83
CA LEU A 140 1.72 16.09 11.89
C LEU A 140 2.26 15.78 10.49
N GLU A 141 3.24 14.89 10.38
CA GLU A 141 3.87 14.51 9.10
C GLU A 141 3.18 13.32 8.42
N TYR A 142 2.67 12.35 9.20
CA TYR A 142 2.24 11.05 8.66
C TYR A 142 0.75 10.76 8.78
N LEU A 143 0.04 11.45 9.68
CA LEU A 143 -1.40 11.28 9.85
C LEU A 143 -2.17 12.37 9.09
N PRO A 144 -3.42 12.09 8.65
CA PRO A 144 -4.26 13.13 8.07
C PRO A 144 -4.57 14.21 9.11
N PRO A 145 -4.98 15.40 8.67
CA PRO A 145 -5.44 16.46 9.57
C PRO A 145 -6.58 15.99 10.48
N GLY A 146 -6.53 16.39 11.73
CA GLY A 146 -7.53 16.09 12.74
C GLY A 146 -7.68 17.23 13.74
N GLU A 147 -8.60 17.10 14.66
CA GLU A 147 -8.77 18.02 15.79
C GLU A 147 -7.72 17.67 16.85
N PHE A 148 -7.06 18.66 17.42
CA PHE A 148 -6.08 18.41 18.45
C PHE A 148 -6.14 19.44 19.60
N GLU A 149 -5.75 18.97 20.77
CA GLU A 149 -5.57 19.78 21.98
C GLU A 149 -4.14 19.59 22.51
N MET A 150 -3.46 20.71 22.78
CA MET A 150 -2.12 20.68 23.36
C MET A 150 -2.18 20.82 24.87
N ASN A 151 -1.45 19.96 25.58
CA ASN A 151 -1.22 20.07 27.01
C ASN A 151 0.31 20.10 27.25
N GLY A 152 0.85 21.30 27.25
CA GLY A 152 2.30 21.49 27.24
C GLY A 152 2.95 20.95 25.97
N ILE A 153 3.78 19.91 26.09
CA ILE A 153 4.46 19.24 24.98
C ILE A 153 3.74 17.98 24.51
N GLU A 154 2.64 17.62 25.15
CA GLU A 154 1.81 16.47 24.80
C GLU A 154 0.59 16.92 23.98
N MET A 155 0.09 16.03 23.13
CA MET A 155 -1.04 16.32 22.25
C MET A 155 -2.08 15.22 22.36
N THR A 156 -3.36 15.61 22.46
CA THR A 156 -4.49 14.73 22.20
C THR A 156 -4.99 15.01 20.78
N LEU A 157 -4.92 14.00 19.90
CA LEU A 157 -5.33 14.09 18.50
C LEU A 157 -6.58 13.26 18.28
N THR A 158 -7.60 13.86 17.70
CA THR A 158 -8.83 13.18 17.27
C THR A 158 -8.88 13.12 15.76
N LEU A 159 -8.99 11.91 15.22
CA LEU A 159 -9.07 11.62 13.79
C LEU A 159 -10.42 11.02 13.47
N TYR A 160 -10.96 11.37 12.32
CA TYR A 160 -12.24 10.87 11.83
C TYR A 160 -12.08 10.09 10.54
N ASP A 161 -12.88 9.05 10.36
CA ASP A 161 -12.90 8.19 9.16
C ASP A 161 -11.50 7.75 8.73
N ILE A 162 -10.75 7.17 9.65
CA ILE A 162 -9.35 6.77 9.46
C ILE A 162 -9.21 5.26 9.30
N GLU A 163 -8.34 4.83 8.37
CA GLU A 163 -8.04 3.42 8.20
C GLU A 163 -7.31 2.83 9.41
N ASP A 164 -7.78 1.64 9.85
CA ASP A 164 -7.23 0.89 10.98
C ASP A 164 -5.72 0.71 10.88
N TYR A 165 -5.21 0.25 9.72
CA TYR A 165 -3.79 -0.02 9.52
C TYR A 165 -2.90 1.22 9.69
N ARG A 166 -3.39 2.42 9.36
CA ARG A 166 -2.62 3.67 9.54
C ARG A 166 -2.36 3.94 10.99
N ILE A 167 -3.39 3.79 11.82
CA ILE A 167 -3.27 4.01 13.26
C ILE A 167 -2.40 2.94 13.90
N ARG A 168 -2.60 1.65 13.56
CA ARG A 168 -1.76 0.56 14.07
C ARG A 168 -0.29 0.78 13.75
N ASN A 169 0.01 1.06 12.48
CA ASN A 169 1.39 1.31 12.06
C ASN A 169 1.98 2.52 12.78
N PHE A 170 1.25 3.62 12.87
CA PHE A 170 1.70 4.82 13.55
C PHE A 170 2.01 4.56 15.03
N VAL A 171 1.09 3.91 15.75
CA VAL A 171 1.26 3.63 17.19
C VAL A 171 2.42 2.68 17.43
N LEU A 172 2.52 1.58 16.65
CA LEU A 172 3.62 0.62 16.79
C LEU A 172 4.98 1.24 16.47
N LEU A 173 5.08 2.08 15.43
CA LEU A 173 6.31 2.79 15.06
C LEU A 173 6.69 3.87 16.09
N SER A 174 5.72 4.45 16.78
CA SER A 174 5.95 5.48 17.82
C SER A 174 6.56 4.93 19.11
N GLY A 175 6.68 3.61 19.27
CA GLY A 175 7.44 2.96 20.35
C GLY A 175 6.99 3.35 21.75
N GLY A 176 5.70 3.49 22.04
CA GLY A 176 5.15 3.88 23.36
C GLY A 176 5.00 5.39 23.57
N ASN A 177 5.32 6.22 22.56
CA ASN A 177 5.04 7.66 22.56
C ASN A 177 3.65 8.02 22.02
N ALA A 178 2.92 7.04 21.50
CA ALA A 178 1.53 7.16 21.07
C ALA A 178 0.67 6.12 21.80
N THR A 179 -0.46 6.56 22.33
CA THR A 179 -1.42 5.70 23.02
C THR A 179 -2.81 5.93 22.44
N VAL A 180 -3.52 4.86 22.09
CA VAL A 180 -4.93 4.95 21.68
C VAL A 180 -5.79 5.14 22.92
N ILE A 181 -6.47 6.28 23.02
CA ILE A 181 -7.46 6.57 24.08
C ILE A 181 -8.79 5.90 23.70
N TYR A 182 -9.19 6.05 22.42
CA TYR A 182 -10.43 5.54 21.86
C TYR A 182 -10.21 5.12 20.39
N PRO A 183 -10.84 4.03 19.92
CA PRO A 183 -11.65 3.06 20.68
C PRO A 183 -10.81 2.05 21.47
N ALA A 184 -11.40 1.44 22.50
CA ALA A 184 -10.72 0.48 23.37
C ALA A 184 -10.37 -0.83 22.66
N GLU A 185 -11.17 -1.25 21.68
CA GLU A 185 -10.98 -2.43 20.86
C GLU A 185 -9.68 -2.30 20.05
N LEU A 186 -9.49 -1.20 19.34
CA LEU A 186 -8.27 -0.91 18.60
C LEU A 186 -7.02 -0.93 19.49
N ARG A 187 -7.12 -0.35 20.69
CA ARG A 187 -6.03 -0.42 21.66
C ARG A 187 -5.68 -1.85 22.06
N SER A 188 -6.69 -2.69 22.29
CA SER A 188 -6.49 -4.09 22.66
C SER A 188 -5.84 -4.89 21.53
N GLU A 189 -6.22 -4.64 20.29
CA GLU A 189 -5.64 -5.26 19.11
C GLU A 189 -4.18 -4.86 18.91
N ILE A 190 -3.85 -3.58 19.07
CA ILE A 190 -2.45 -3.08 19.00
C ILE A 190 -1.57 -3.72 20.10
N ILE A 191 -2.11 -3.90 21.32
CA ILE A 191 -1.41 -4.60 22.39
C ILE A 191 -1.14 -6.05 21.98
N SER A 192 -2.11 -6.73 21.41
CA SER A 192 -1.96 -8.11 20.90
C SER A 192 -0.90 -8.21 19.81
N ASP A 193 -0.89 -7.28 18.85
CA ASP A 193 0.12 -7.22 17.78
C ASP A 193 1.52 -6.98 18.34
N ALA A 194 1.66 -6.05 19.27
CA ALA A 194 2.93 -5.78 19.94
C ALA A 194 3.44 -7.00 20.71
N GLN A 195 2.57 -7.72 21.40
CA GLN A 195 2.92 -8.95 22.10
C GLN A 195 3.35 -10.06 21.12
N ALA A 196 2.64 -10.23 20.02
CA ALA A 196 3.01 -11.16 18.96
C ALA A 196 4.40 -10.85 18.38
N CYS A 197 4.71 -9.56 18.17
CA CYS A 197 6.05 -9.12 17.75
C CYS A 197 7.13 -9.48 18.79
N LEU A 198 6.87 -9.25 20.08
CA LEU A 198 7.81 -9.59 21.17
C LEU A 198 8.04 -11.11 21.21
N ASP A 199 6.97 -11.91 21.13
CA ASP A 199 7.05 -13.36 21.17
C ASP A 199 7.81 -13.92 19.96
N ALA A 200 7.56 -13.39 18.76
CA ALA A 200 8.27 -13.80 17.55
C ALA A 200 9.78 -13.51 17.62
N ASN A 201 10.15 -12.39 18.23
CA ASN A 201 11.54 -11.93 18.36
C ASN A 201 12.21 -12.35 19.67
N SER A 202 11.52 -13.12 20.52
CA SER A 202 12.12 -13.62 21.75
C SER A 202 13.28 -14.57 21.45
N PHE A 203 14.34 -14.50 22.27
CA PHE A 203 15.54 -15.33 22.10
C PHE A 203 15.24 -16.82 21.97
N LYS A 204 14.26 -17.33 22.72
CA LYS A 204 13.83 -18.74 22.67
C LYS A 204 13.32 -19.14 21.27
N ASN A 205 12.57 -18.27 20.61
CA ASN A 205 11.98 -18.55 19.28
C ASN A 205 13.02 -18.39 18.16
N VAL A 206 13.93 -17.44 18.28
CA VAL A 206 15.08 -17.27 17.35
C VAL A 206 15.99 -18.50 17.39
N VAL A 207 16.30 -19.03 18.58
CA VAL A 207 17.12 -20.25 18.73
C VAL A 207 16.39 -21.47 18.17
N LYS A 208 15.09 -21.65 18.44
CA LYS A 208 14.31 -22.76 17.90
C LYS A 208 14.26 -22.73 16.36
N SER A 209 14.09 -21.57 15.75
CA SER A 209 14.07 -21.44 14.29
C SER A 209 15.43 -21.75 13.65
N ARG A 210 16.54 -21.34 14.28
CA ARG A 210 17.90 -21.69 13.84
C ARG A 210 18.19 -23.19 13.96
N LEU A 211 17.80 -23.81 15.07
CA LEU A 211 17.96 -25.26 15.28
C LEU A 211 17.11 -26.07 14.28
N LYS A 212 15.90 -25.63 13.94
CA LYS A 212 15.06 -26.26 12.92
C LYS A 212 15.68 -26.17 11.53
N ARG A 213 16.26 -25.00 11.16
CA ARG A 213 16.98 -24.84 9.89
C ARG A 213 18.22 -25.73 9.81
N LEU A 214 19.00 -25.84 10.88
CA LEU A 214 20.17 -26.71 10.95
C LEU A 214 19.77 -28.17 10.82
N LYS A 215 18.74 -28.63 11.51
CA LYS A 215 18.22 -30.01 11.35
C LYS A 215 17.81 -30.30 9.91
N ASN A 216 17.03 -29.41 9.28
CA ASN A 216 16.59 -29.61 7.90
C ASN A 216 17.76 -29.57 6.88
N SER A 217 18.82 -28.80 7.16
CA SER A 217 20.04 -28.77 6.33
C SER A 217 20.90 -30.01 6.49
N PHE A 218 20.89 -30.64 7.65
CA PHE A 218 21.63 -31.90 7.89
C PHE A 218 20.89 -33.12 7.33
N PHE A 219 19.56 -33.18 7.45
CA PHE A 219 18.78 -34.30 6.92
C PHE A 219 18.56 -34.24 5.41
N GLY A 220 18.55 -33.06 4.79
CA GLY A 220 18.42 -32.89 3.34
C GLY A 220 19.71 -33.19 2.53
N LYS A 221 20.81 -33.56 3.18
CA LYS A 221 22.07 -33.97 2.54
C LYS A 221 22.38 -35.47 2.66
N LEU A 222 21.45 -36.25 3.21
CA LEU A 222 21.61 -37.68 3.48
C LEU A 222 20.67 -38.60 2.62
N PHE A 223 19.97 -37.99 1.63
CA PHE A 223 19.23 -38.74 0.61
C PHE A 223 19.50 -38.17 -0.79
#